data_1a9f92141ace1985c639df84aca07528
#
_entry.id   1a9f92141ace1985c639df84aca07528
#
_cell.length_a   1.000
_cell.length_b   1.000
_cell.length_c   1.000
_cell.angle_alpha   90.00
_cell.angle_beta   90.00
_cell.angle_gamma   90.00
#
_symmetry.space_group_name_H-M   'P 1'
#
loop_
_entity.id
_entity.type
_entity.pdbx_description
1 polymer ?
#
loop_
_entity_poly.entity_id
_entity_poly.type
_entity_poly.pdbx_seq_one_letter_code
_entity_poly.pdbx_strand_id
1 'polypeptide(L)'
;EKGDGNMKLIFAIVSNDDSSRVSKELTKNRFSVTRLATTGGFLMAGNTTFLIGTDDDKVDEVISIIGKHSKKRTQMVPSSASYGVGMYTSFPVEVQVGGATIFVTNIERFEKL
;
A
#
# COMPACT_ATOMS: atom_id res chain seq x y z
N GLU A 1 6.17 26.28 2.37
CA GLU A 1 6.25 26.22 2.78
C GLU A 1 6.15 25.68 3.61
N LYS A 2 6.02 25.45 4.06
CA LYS A 2 5.92 24.99 4.77
C LYS A 2 6.40 24.99 5.74
N GLY A 3 6.67 24.86 5.88
CA GLY A 3 7.35 24.56 6.75
C GLY A 3 7.30 24.84 8.15
N ASP A 4 6.39 24.66 8.76
CA ASP A 4 6.36 24.90 10.15
C ASP A 4 6.67 23.68 10.93
N GLY A 5 7.23 22.68 10.31
CA GLY A 5 7.67 21.54 11.06
C GLY A 5 6.62 20.50 11.34
N ASN A 6 5.46 20.66 10.81
CA ASN A 6 4.41 19.69 11.06
C ASN A 6 4.28 18.70 9.93
N MET A 7 5.39 18.21 9.45
CA MET A 7 5.36 17.22 8.40
C MET A 7 5.32 15.82 8.96
N LYS A 8 4.63 14.96 8.25
CA LYS A 8 4.51 13.56 8.62
C LYS A 8 4.97 12.68 7.49
N LEU A 9 5.49 11.54 7.86
CA LEU A 9 5.87 10.52 6.90
C LEU A 9 4.91 9.36 7.06
N ILE A 10 4.32 8.96 5.96
CA ILE A 10 3.36 7.86 5.94
C ILE A 10 3.99 6.70 5.19
N PHE A 11 3.98 5.52 5.83
CA PHE A 11 4.33 4.28 5.16
C PHE A 11 3.02 3.57 4.91
N ALA A 12 2.73 3.27 3.67
CA ALA A 12 1.48 2.61 3.33
C ALA A 12 1.78 1.32 2.61
N ILE A 13 1.35 0.21 3.17
CA ILE A 13 1.58 -1.10 2.59
C ILE A 13 0.25 -1.61 2.05
N VAL A 14 0.18 -1.81 0.75
CA VAL A 14 -1.05 -2.25 0.11
C VAL A 14 -0.77 -3.45 -0.76
N SER A 15 -1.83 -4.16 -1.14
CA SER A 15 -1.70 -5.28 -2.06
C SER A 15 -1.19 -4.79 -3.41
N ASN A 16 -0.36 -5.58 -4.07
CA ASN A 16 0.11 -5.23 -5.42
C ASN A 16 -1.06 -4.99 -6.37
N ASP A 17 -2.16 -5.70 -6.17
CA ASP A 17 -3.32 -5.52 -7.02
C ASP A 17 -3.91 -4.13 -6.91
N ASP A 18 -3.71 -3.48 -5.78
CA ASP A 18 -4.27 -2.16 -5.55
C ASP A 18 -3.25 -1.05 -5.73
N SER A 19 -1.98 -1.40 -5.87
CA SER A 19 -0.91 -0.40 -5.80
C SER A 19 -0.99 0.65 -6.89
N SER A 20 -1.29 0.26 -8.11
CA SER A 20 -1.37 1.23 -9.21
C SER A 20 -2.48 2.23 -8.99
N ARG A 21 -3.63 1.75 -8.54
CA ARG A 21 -4.76 2.63 -8.32
C ARG A 21 -4.50 3.57 -7.16
N VAL A 22 -3.92 3.06 -6.09
CA VAL A 22 -3.60 3.88 -4.93
C VAL A 22 -2.60 4.97 -5.32
N SER A 23 -1.54 4.58 -6.02
CA SER A 23 -0.52 5.52 -6.45
C SER A 23 -1.10 6.60 -7.37
N LYS A 24 -1.94 6.18 -8.29
CA LYS A 24 -2.53 7.10 -9.24
C LYS A 24 -3.44 8.11 -8.54
N GLU A 25 -4.25 7.64 -7.60
CA GLU A 25 -5.16 8.54 -6.92
C GLU A 25 -4.43 9.50 -5.99
N LEU A 26 -3.38 9.04 -5.34
CA LEU A 26 -2.60 9.93 -4.50
C LEU A 26 -1.91 11.00 -5.35
N THR A 27 -1.34 10.61 -6.46
CA THR A 27 -0.68 11.56 -7.34
C THR A 27 -1.66 12.55 -7.94
N LYS A 28 -2.84 12.08 -8.28
CA LYS A 28 -3.87 12.93 -8.82
C LYS A 28 -4.30 14.00 -7.81
N ASN A 29 -4.24 13.69 -6.55
CA ASN A 29 -4.57 14.63 -5.49
C ASN A 29 -3.34 15.38 -5.01
N ARG A 30 -2.27 15.34 -5.79
CA ARG A 30 -1.07 16.14 -5.58
C ARG A 30 -0.20 15.71 -4.41
N PHE A 31 -0.29 14.47 -4.03
CA PHE A 31 0.61 13.93 -3.02
C PHE A 31 1.83 13.32 -3.71
N SER A 32 2.97 13.49 -3.08
CA SER A 32 4.21 12.94 -3.57
C SER A 32 4.34 11.52 -3.03
N VAL A 33 4.44 10.57 -3.91
CA VAL A 33 4.44 9.16 -3.54
C VAL A 33 5.71 8.51 -4.05
N THR A 34 6.43 7.85 -3.17
CA THR A 34 7.61 7.09 -3.55
C THR A 34 7.34 5.62 -3.29
N ARG A 35 7.53 4.80 -4.29
CA ARG A 35 7.38 3.37 -4.13
C ARG A 35 8.72 2.80 -3.69
N LEU A 36 8.71 2.02 -2.63
CA LEU A 36 9.93 1.36 -2.20
C LEU A 36 10.14 0.12 -3.04
N ALA A 37 11.29 0.03 -3.67
CA ALA A 37 11.66 -1.15 -4.40
C ALA A 37 12.29 -2.11 -3.42
N THR A 38 11.82 -3.34 -3.40
CA THR A 38 12.35 -4.31 -2.48
C THR A 38 12.81 -5.52 -3.24
N THR A 39 13.90 -6.09 -2.78
CA THR A 39 14.40 -7.34 -3.31
C THR A 39 14.68 -8.23 -2.12
N GLY A 40 14.81 -9.49 -2.35
CA GLY A 40 15.18 -10.38 -1.28
C GLY A 40 14.09 -10.74 -0.30
N GLY A 41 12.88 -10.41 -0.60
CA GLY A 41 11.79 -10.84 0.24
C GLY A 41 11.64 -10.13 1.56
N PHE A 42 12.27 -9.00 1.70
CA PHE A 42 12.17 -8.24 2.91
C PHE A 42 10.74 -7.84 3.21
N LEU A 43 10.02 -7.42 2.20
CA LEU A 43 8.60 -7.14 2.37
C LEU A 43 7.84 -8.36 1.89
N MET A 44 6.65 -8.52 2.40
CA MET A 44 5.86 -9.67 2.04
C MET A 44 5.57 -9.68 0.57
N ALA A 45 5.68 -10.83 -0.03
CA ALA A 45 5.36 -11.00 -1.43
C ALA A 45 3.92 -10.58 -1.63
N GLY A 46 3.66 -9.93 -2.74
CA GLY A 46 2.31 -9.50 -3.05
C GLY A 46 1.93 -8.14 -2.56
N ASN A 47 2.82 -7.46 -1.85
CA ASN A 47 2.53 -6.13 -1.33
C ASN A 47 3.49 -5.08 -1.87
N THR A 48 3.02 -3.86 -1.88
CA THR A 48 3.82 -2.71 -2.27
C THR A 48 3.82 -1.72 -1.13
N THR A 49 4.97 -1.14 -0.85
CA THR A 49 5.06 -0.11 0.19
C THR A 49 5.33 1.24 -0.45
N PHE A 50 4.57 2.22 -0.03
CA PHE A 50 4.75 3.59 -0.48
C PHE A 50 5.21 4.46 0.68
N LEU A 51 6.04 5.44 0.35
CA LEU A 51 6.39 6.51 1.28
C LEU A 51 5.70 7.78 0.81
N ILE A 52 5.02 8.45 1.71
CA ILE A 52 4.32 9.69 1.39
C ILE A 52 4.65 10.71 2.47
N GLY A 53 5.26 11.80 2.07
CA GLY A 53 5.52 12.90 2.99
C GLY A 53 4.45 13.95 2.79
N THR A 54 3.85 14.42 3.86
CA THR A 54 2.80 15.42 3.74
C THR A 54 2.66 16.19 5.04
N ASP A 55 1.89 17.27 4.99
CA ASP A 55 1.61 18.04 6.17
C ASP A 55 0.65 17.30 7.08
N ASP A 56 0.75 17.58 8.36
CA ASP A 56 -0.07 16.93 9.34
C ASP A 56 -1.57 17.02 9.03
N ASP A 57 -2.01 18.17 8.56
CA ASP A 57 -3.43 18.36 8.30
C ASP A 57 -3.93 17.64 7.06
N LYS A 58 -3.05 16.98 6.33
CA LYS A 58 -3.46 16.22 5.16
C LYS A 58 -3.34 14.73 5.34
N VAL A 59 -2.92 14.30 6.52
CA VAL A 59 -2.74 12.87 6.78
C VAL A 59 -4.05 12.11 6.60
N ASP A 60 -5.13 12.67 7.14
CA ASP A 60 -6.42 11.98 7.05
C ASP A 60 -6.88 11.83 5.61
N GLU A 61 -6.59 12.82 4.80
CA GLU A 61 -6.95 12.74 3.39
C GLU A 61 -6.18 11.61 2.70
N VAL A 62 -4.89 11.48 3.00
CA VAL A 62 -4.07 10.42 2.42
C VAL A 62 -4.62 9.06 2.84
N ILE A 63 -4.92 8.91 4.14
CA ILE A 63 -5.45 7.65 4.64
C ILE A 63 -6.79 7.32 3.99
N SER A 64 -7.62 8.32 3.79
CA SER A 64 -8.92 8.13 3.16
C SER A 64 -8.77 7.64 1.72
N ILE A 65 -7.85 8.23 0.97
CA ILE A 65 -7.63 7.82 -0.40
C ILE A 65 -7.14 6.38 -0.45
N ILE A 66 -6.17 6.05 0.40
CA ILE A 66 -5.64 4.70 0.42
C ILE A 66 -6.73 3.71 0.77
N GLY A 67 -7.51 4.01 1.79
CA GLY A 67 -8.56 3.10 2.23
C GLY A 67 -9.64 2.89 1.18
N LYS A 68 -9.95 3.94 0.45
CA LYS A 68 -10.99 3.84 -0.57
C LYS A 68 -10.60 2.92 -1.70
N HIS A 69 -9.34 2.85 -2.03
CA HIS A 69 -8.87 2.09 -3.17
C HIS A 69 -8.16 0.78 -2.80
N SER A 70 -8.22 0.40 -1.53
CA SER A 70 -7.56 -0.83 -1.08
C SER A 70 -8.44 -1.62 -0.12
N LYS A 71 -9.73 -1.61 -0.35
CA LYS A 71 -10.65 -2.29 0.57
C LYS A 71 -10.40 -3.77 0.63
N LYS A 72 -10.50 -4.31 1.83
CA LYS A 72 -10.44 -5.74 2.00
C LYS A 72 -11.57 -6.40 1.27
N ARG A 73 -11.30 -7.53 0.69
CA ARG A 73 -12.32 -8.27 -0.01
C ARG A 73 -11.92 -9.73 -0.07
N THR A 74 -12.89 -10.59 -0.32
CA THR A 74 -12.65 -12.01 -0.45
C THR A 74 -12.54 -12.34 -1.93
N GLN A 75 -11.59 -13.16 -2.25
CA GLN A 75 -11.37 -13.56 -3.62
C GLN A 75 -11.23 -15.06 -3.66
N MET A 76 -11.82 -15.68 -4.67
CA MET A 76 -11.70 -17.11 -4.84
C MET A 76 -10.52 -17.37 -5.76
N VAL A 77 -9.60 -18.19 -5.31
CA VAL A 77 -8.45 -18.53 -6.12
C VAL A 77 -8.34 -20.04 -6.19
N PRO A 78 -7.80 -20.59 -7.27
CA PRO A 78 -7.63 -22.01 -7.37
C PRO A 78 -6.54 -22.48 -6.41
N SER A 79 -6.80 -23.54 -5.69
CA SER A 79 -5.81 -24.03 -4.77
C SER A 79 -4.86 -25.00 -5.42
N SER A 80 -5.21 -25.47 -6.60
CA SER A 80 -4.40 -26.47 -7.25
C SER A 80 -3.00 -26.01 -7.53
N ALA A 81 -2.84 -24.73 -7.66
CA ALA A 81 -1.53 -24.23 -7.95
C ALA A 81 -0.54 -24.56 -6.87
N SER A 82 -1.00 -24.79 -5.69
CA SER A 82 -0.11 -25.03 -4.60
C SER A 82 0.40 -26.43 -4.58
N TYR A 83 -0.25 -27.34 -5.21
CA TYR A 83 0.14 -28.67 -5.04
C TYR A 83 0.65 -29.34 -6.23
N GLY A 84 0.19 -29.14 -7.25
CA GLY A 84 0.70 -29.72 -8.43
C GLY A 84 0.61 -31.20 -8.53
N VAL A 85 0.28 -31.90 -7.58
CA VAL A 85 0.43 -33.26 -7.61
C VAL A 85 -0.79 -33.95 -7.98
N GLY A 86 -1.14 -33.96 -9.12
CA GLY A 86 -2.24 -34.74 -9.55
C GLY A 86 -3.51 -34.51 -8.85
N MET A 87 -3.60 -33.43 -8.26
CA MET A 87 -4.79 -33.17 -7.63
C MET A 87 -5.66 -32.54 -8.52
N TYR A 88 -6.39 -33.27 -9.10
CA TYR A 88 -7.22 -32.72 -10.00
C TYR A 88 -8.34 -32.08 -9.40
N THR A 89 -8.61 -32.17 -8.21
CA THR A 89 -9.71 -31.43 -7.73
C THR A 89 -9.24 -30.20 -7.22
N SER A 90 -9.27 -29.19 -7.94
CA SER A 90 -8.91 -27.94 -7.40
C SER A 90 -10.15 -27.32 -6.86
N PHE A 91 -10.27 -27.23 -5.59
CA PHE A 91 -11.32 -26.50 -5.00
C PHE A 91 -10.90 -25.07 -4.89
N PRO A 92 -11.74 -24.12 -5.27
CA PRO A 92 -11.43 -22.71 -5.05
C PRO A 92 -11.30 -22.46 -3.57
N VAL A 93 -10.33 -21.65 -3.22
CA VAL A 93 -10.07 -21.31 -1.83
C VAL A 93 -10.38 -19.83 -1.67
N GLU A 94 -11.08 -19.48 -0.61
CA GLU A 94 -11.33 -18.09 -0.30
C GLU A 94 -10.10 -17.50 0.33
N VAL A 95 -9.63 -16.40 -0.20
CA VAL A 95 -8.53 -15.66 0.44
C VAL A 95 -8.95 -14.23 0.57
N GLN A 96 -8.48 -13.59 1.60
CA GLN A 96 -8.70 -12.18 1.80
C GLN A 96 -7.61 -11.42 1.08
N VAL A 97 -7.99 -10.46 0.28
CA VAL A 97 -7.02 -9.61 -0.41
C VAL A 97 -7.40 -8.17 -0.15
N GLY A 98 -6.47 -7.28 -0.39
CA GLY A 98 -6.70 -5.87 -0.19
C GLY A 98 -6.42 -5.46 1.24
N GLY A 99 -6.94 -4.32 1.60
CA GLY A 99 -6.61 -3.73 2.87
C GLY A 99 -5.32 -2.95 2.78
N ALA A 100 -5.00 -2.24 3.82
CA ALA A 100 -3.77 -1.46 3.87
C ALA A 100 -3.29 -1.38 5.30
N THR A 101 -1.98 -1.35 5.46
CA THR A 101 -1.38 -1.09 6.76
C THR A 101 -0.68 0.24 6.64
N ILE A 102 -0.96 1.14 7.56
CA ILE A 102 -0.45 2.50 7.47
C ILE A 102 0.24 2.87 8.77
N PHE A 103 1.46 3.35 8.64
CA PHE A 103 2.19 3.90 9.78
C PHE A 103 2.43 5.37 9.50
N VAL A 104 2.26 6.19 10.51
CA VAL A 104 2.50 7.63 10.40
C VAL A 104 3.50 8.02 11.46
N THR A 105 4.53 8.73 11.05
CA THR A 105 5.54 9.18 12.00
C THR A 105 5.87 10.63 11.72
N ASN A 106 6.41 11.29 12.72
CA ASN A 106 6.83 12.67 12.56
C ASN A 106 8.08 12.74 11.72
N ILE A 107 8.20 13.80 10.93
CA ILE A 107 9.44 14.09 10.22
C ILE A 107 10.10 15.23 10.96
N GLU A 108 11.24 14.95 11.52
CA GLU A 108 11.95 15.95 12.28
C GLU A 108 12.59 16.97 11.35
N ARG A 109 13.01 16.55 10.20
CA ARG A 109 13.67 17.42 9.26
C ARG A 109 13.48 16.91 7.85
N PHE A 110 13.14 17.80 6.94
CA PHE A 110 12.93 17.44 5.54
C PHE A 110 13.68 18.43 4.68
N GLU A 111 14.51 17.93 3.78
CA GLU A 111 15.24 18.77 2.85
C GLU A 111 15.19 18.17 1.47
N LYS A 112 14.92 19.00 0.49
CA LYS A 112 14.93 18.58 -0.89
C LYS A 112 16.00 19.39 -1.60
N LEU A 113 17.09 18.77 -1.92
CA LEU A 113 18.25 19.46 -2.49
C LEU A 113 18.20 19.54 -4.01
#